data_025873ecfff9d5580f549ed1991e3894
#
_entry.id   025873ecfff9d5580f549ed1991e3894
#
_cell.length_a   1.000
_cell.length_b   1.000
_cell.length_c   1.000
_cell.angle_alpha   90.00
_cell.angle_beta   90.00
_cell.angle_gamma   90.00
#
_symmetry.space_group_name_H-M   'P 1'
#
loop_
_entity.id
_entity.type
_entity.pdbx_description
1 polymer ?
#
loop_
_entity_poly.entity_id
_entity_poly.type
_entity_poly.pdbx_seq_one_letter_code
_entity_poly.pdbx_strand_id
1 'polypeptide(L)'
;TLFLFLVFFSDLIEQFRKSTNKNVSINIIFRLTFLNAPFLIFSTLPIVVFFSTIFCYLKLIRSSEYIIMGSSGISSLQLTKAPLAIFFLIGLIFVIVINPLSAVFQKEFQELDYKYIKRVDRLTSISKNGIWLMQENRNGLTNIIYAKSIEDDGATLIDFMLLEYGADNELKGRIDGKEAILSDEKWLMSKLLLTKKDETPLYYDYLEYNAFISKADIKNSLSAPEMMSFIQLGSFIRILEKLGYSANDHKIYFYNILLMPVVILAFVFLASSIIADIKQNDKFTKVIVTSFLLIFVYYFFTNLMNTLGSNSKLPPFLSTLITPLLLFAISIANNKYKRLSRKI
;
A
#
# COMPACT_ATOMS: atom_id res chain seq x y z
N THR A 1 -8.59 20.03 10.41
CA THR A 1 -8.46 20.91 9.22
C THR A 1 -7.03 21.41 9.02
N LEU A 2 -6.39 22.07 10.01
CA LEU A 2 -5.03 22.63 9.89
C LEU A 2 -3.98 21.55 9.53
N PHE A 3 -4.03 20.38 10.14
CA PHE A 3 -3.10 19.28 9.86
C PHE A 3 -3.22 18.78 8.39
N LEU A 4 -4.44 18.61 7.90
CA LEU A 4 -4.67 18.19 6.50
C LEU A 4 -4.19 19.27 5.51
N PHE A 5 -4.35 20.55 5.86
CA PHE A 5 -3.81 21.65 5.07
C PHE A 5 -2.27 21.59 4.99
N LEU A 6 -1.60 21.34 6.12
CA LEU A 6 -0.13 21.17 6.14
C LEU A 6 0.34 19.99 5.30
N VAL A 7 -0.37 18.86 5.34
CA VAL A 7 -0.06 17.67 4.53
C VAL A 7 -0.22 17.99 3.04
N PHE A 8 -1.32 18.64 2.66
CA PHE A 8 -1.56 19.04 1.26
C PHE A 8 -0.51 20.02 0.76
N PHE A 9 -0.15 21.02 1.59
CA PHE A 9 0.87 21.99 1.24
C PHE A 9 2.27 21.38 1.14
N SER A 10 2.59 20.42 2.01
CA SER A 10 3.84 19.65 1.95
C SER A 10 3.93 18.84 0.66
N ASP A 11 2.84 18.20 0.24
CA ASP A 11 2.80 17.49 -1.05
C ASP A 11 2.97 18.45 -2.23
N LEU A 12 2.33 19.61 -2.20
CA LEU A 12 2.49 20.63 -3.22
C LEU A 12 3.95 21.04 -3.38
N ILE A 13 4.65 21.31 -2.27
CA ILE A 13 6.09 21.62 -2.29
C ILE A 13 6.90 20.46 -2.88
N GLU A 14 6.57 19.23 -2.51
CA GLU A 14 7.24 18.04 -3.03
C GLU A 14 7.02 17.88 -4.55
N GLN A 15 5.81 18.14 -5.07
CA GLN A 15 5.55 18.12 -6.51
C GLN A 15 6.31 19.22 -7.23
N PHE A 16 6.42 20.42 -6.66
CA PHE A 16 7.29 21.48 -7.18
C PHE A 16 8.75 21.04 -7.22
N ARG A 17 9.26 20.45 -6.14
CA ARG A 17 10.62 19.95 -6.05
C ARG A 17 10.92 18.90 -7.12
N LYS A 18 10.02 17.93 -7.33
CA LYS A 18 10.15 16.88 -8.35
C LYS A 18 10.10 17.42 -9.78
N SER A 19 9.39 18.52 -10.00
CA SER A 19 9.25 19.16 -11.32
C SER A 19 10.38 20.15 -11.65
N THR A 20 11.25 20.49 -10.68
CA THR A 20 12.40 21.36 -10.88
C THR A 20 13.28 20.80 -12.00
N ASN A 21 13.68 21.63 -12.95
CA ASN A 21 14.47 21.29 -14.15
C ASN A 21 13.74 20.43 -15.20
N LYS A 22 12.42 20.28 -15.13
CA LYS A 22 11.65 19.42 -16.05
C LYS A 22 10.68 20.16 -16.97
N ASN A 23 10.61 21.49 -16.90
CA ASN A 23 9.68 22.33 -17.68
C ASN A 23 8.22 21.87 -17.60
N VAL A 24 7.77 21.47 -16.38
CA VAL A 24 6.39 21.06 -16.12
C VAL A 24 5.54 22.29 -15.85
N SER A 25 4.39 22.41 -16.53
CA SER A 25 3.45 23.50 -16.29
C SER A 25 2.94 23.51 -14.86
N ILE A 26 2.77 24.71 -14.30
CA ILE A 26 2.26 24.88 -12.93
C ILE A 26 0.86 24.25 -12.74
N ASN A 27 0.01 24.28 -13.76
CA ASN A 27 -1.32 23.64 -13.75
C ASN A 27 -1.22 22.12 -13.57
N ILE A 28 -0.20 21.48 -14.14
CA ILE A 28 0.02 20.03 -13.98
C ILE A 28 0.46 19.72 -12.55
N ILE A 29 1.28 20.57 -11.94
CA ILE A 29 1.72 20.42 -10.55
C ILE A 29 0.52 20.48 -9.60
N PHE A 30 -0.36 21.47 -9.75
CA PHE A 30 -1.59 21.55 -8.96
C PHE A 30 -2.51 20.35 -9.19
N ARG A 31 -2.66 19.90 -10.44
CA ARG A 31 -3.45 18.71 -10.75
C ARG A 31 -2.88 17.46 -10.08
N LEU A 32 -1.56 17.25 -10.11
CA LEU A 32 -0.90 16.15 -9.41
C LEU A 32 -1.16 16.19 -7.90
N THR A 33 -0.99 17.35 -7.26
CA THR A 33 -1.28 17.50 -5.83
C THR A 33 -2.74 17.21 -5.50
N PHE A 34 -3.67 17.70 -6.32
CA PHE A 34 -5.10 17.43 -6.13
C PHE A 34 -5.44 15.94 -6.28
N LEU A 35 -4.88 15.27 -7.28
CA LEU A 35 -5.07 13.84 -7.49
C LEU A 35 -4.47 12.98 -6.38
N ASN A 36 -3.39 13.43 -5.75
CA ASN A 36 -2.79 12.74 -4.61
C ASN A 36 -3.53 12.97 -3.29
N ALA A 37 -4.34 14.02 -3.20
CA ALA A 37 -4.99 14.43 -1.95
C ALA A 37 -5.85 13.33 -1.28
N PRO A 38 -6.72 12.56 -1.97
CA PRO A 38 -7.50 11.50 -1.32
C PRO A 38 -6.63 10.41 -0.69
N PHE A 39 -5.52 10.04 -1.33
CA PHE A 39 -4.55 9.09 -0.79
C PHE A 39 -3.87 9.62 0.47
N LEU A 40 -3.44 10.88 0.46
CA LEU A 40 -2.83 11.53 1.61
C LEU A 40 -3.81 11.63 2.79
N ILE A 41 -5.06 11.99 2.53
CA ILE A 41 -6.11 12.03 3.56
C ILE A 41 -6.34 10.63 4.14
N PHE A 42 -6.39 9.60 3.28
CA PHE A 42 -6.53 8.21 3.71
C PHE A 42 -5.36 7.77 4.59
N SER A 43 -4.13 7.97 4.15
CA SER A 43 -2.92 7.52 4.84
C SER A 43 -2.65 8.26 6.17
N THR A 44 -3.07 9.52 6.28
CA THR A 44 -2.86 10.34 7.48
C THR A 44 -4.01 10.28 8.49
N LEU A 45 -5.13 9.64 8.14
CA LEU A 45 -6.32 9.56 9.00
C LEU A 45 -6.03 9.07 10.43
N PRO A 46 -5.22 8.02 10.67
CA PRO A 46 -4.94 7.55 12.03
C PRO A 46 -4.28 8.64 12.90
N ILE A 47 -3.36 9.43 12.33
CA ILE A 47 -2.70 10.55 13.02
C ILE A 47 -3.73 11.63 13.38
N VAL A 48 -4.58 11.99 12.41
CA VAL A 48 -5.62 13.01 12.60
C VAL A 48 -6.57 12.61 13.73
N VAL A 49 -7.01 11.35 13.74
CA VAL A 49 -7.89 10.80 14.78
C VAL A 49 -7.21 10.81 16.14
N PHE A 50 -5.94 10.40 16.22
CA PHE A 50 -5.19 10.39 17.46
C PHE A 50 -5.08 11.79 18.10
N PHE A 51 -4.59 12.76 17.34
CA PHE A 51 -4.47 14.14 17.86
C PHE A 51 -5.84 14.77 18.12
N SER A 52 -6.83 14.54 17.26
CA SER A 52 -8.19 15.03 17.47
C SER A 52 -8.76 14.53 18.79
N THR A 53 -8.57 13.25 19.10
CA THR A 53 -8.97 12.64 20.36
C THR A 53 -8.24 13.26 21.55
N ILE A 54 -6.92 13.44 21.46
CA ILE A 54 -6.11 14.10 22.51
C ILE A 54 -6.60 15.53 22.76
N PHE A 55 -6.74 16.33 21.70
CA PHE A 55 -7.19 17.71 21.85
C PHE A 55 -8.62 17.83 22.41
N CYS A 56 -9.51 16.90 22.01
CA CYS A 56 -10.85 16.83 22.59
C CYS A 56 -10.81 16.61 24.09
N TYR A 57 -10.06 15.62 24.57
CA TYR A 57 -9.94 15.36 26.01
C TYR A 57 -9.21 16.47 26.77
N LEU A 58 -8.15 17.05 26.18
CA LEU A 58 -7.48 18.21 26.80
C LEU A 58 -8.43 19.40 26.98
N LYS A 59 -9.34 19.63 26.02
CA LYS A 59 -10.39 20.65 26.14
C LYS A 59 -11.33 20.33 27.29
N LEU A 60 -11.82 19.10 27.41
CA LEU A 60 -12.71 18.66 28.50
C LEU A 60 -12.04 18.79 29.89
N ILE A 61 -10.73 18.57 30.00
CA ILE A 61 -9.98 18.75 31.23
C ILE A 61 -9.88 20.24 31.58
N ARG A 62 -9.58 21.11 30.60
CA ARG A 62 -9.48 22.55 30.80
C ARG A 62 -10.81 23.18 31.23
N SER A 63 -11.94 22.73 30.67
CA SER A 63 -13.27 23.19 31.05
C SER A 63 -13.79 22.56 32.35
N SER A 64 -12.98 21.73 33.04
CA SER A 64 -13.37 20.94 34.21
C SER A 64 -14.50 19.94 33.99
N GLU A 65 -15.02 19.82 32.77
CA GLU A 65 -16.10 18.88 32.41
C GLU A 65 -15.68 17.44 32.65
N TYR A 66 -14.44 17.09 32.35
CA TYR A 66 -13.87 15.74 32.59
C TYR A 66 -13.94 15.36 34.07
N ILE A 67 -13.66 16.32 34.98
CA ILE A 67 -13.71 16.14 36.45
C ILE A 67 -15.15 15.97 36.91
N ILE A 68 -16.07 16.83 36.40
CA ILE A 68 -17.50 16.76 36.72
C ILE A 68 -18.10 15.39 36.30
N MET A 69 -17.79 14.91 35.08
CA MET A 69 -18.22 13.60 34.62
C MET A 69 -17.66 12.48 35.50
N GLY A 70 -16.40 12.59 35.92
CA GLY A 70 -15.79 11.62 36.84
C GLY A 70 -16.43 11.60 38.22
N SER A 71 -16.78 12.75 38.78
CA SER A 71 -17.48 12.87 40.07
C SER A 71 -18.93 12.35 40.00
N SER A 72 -19.55 12.39 38.82
CA SER A 72 -20.87 11.80 38.55
C SER A 72 -20.81 10.27 38.35
N GLY A 73 -19.64 9.62 38.59
CA GLY A 73 -19.47 8.17 38.50
C GLY A 73 -19.18 7.64 37.09
N ILE A 74 -19.00 8.50 36.08
CA ILE A 74 -18.66 8.10 34.73
C ILE A 74 -17.18 7.74 34.67
N SER A 75 -16.86 6.49 34.35
CA SER A 75 -15.47 6.05 34.22
C SER A 75 -14.81 6.57 32.92
N SER A 76 -13.48 6.71 32.93
CA SER A 76 -12.68 7.06 31.73
C SER A 76 -12.97 6.13 30.54
N LEU A 77 -13.20 4.83 30.78
CA LEU A 77 -13.57 3.88 29.75
C LEU A 77 -14.95 4.13 29.15
N GLN A 78 -15.92 4.59 29.97
CA GLN A 78 -17.26 4.96 29.48
C GLN A 78 -17.18 6.21 28.60
N LEU A 79 -16.35 7.19 28.97
CA LEU A 79 -16.11 8.39 28.15
C LEU A 79 -15.48 8.06 26.80
N THR A 80 -14.70 6.97 26.73
CA THR A 80 -14.03 6.55 25.49
C THR A 80 -14.99 5.87 24.51
N LYS A 81 -16.14 5.33 24.96
CA LYS A 81 -17.07 4.60 24.08
C LYS A 81 -17.60 5.45 22.92
N ALA A 82 -17.97 6.71 23.18
CA ALA A 82 -18.50 7.60 22.14
C ALA A 82 -17.46 7.91 21.05
N PRO A 83 -16.23 8.36 21.36
CA PRO A 83 -15.18 8.51 20.34
C PRO A 83 -14.88 7.20 19.60
N LEU A 84 -14.84 6.05 20.29
CA LEU A 84 -14.61 4.76 19.63
C LEU A 84 -15.69 4.45 18.59
N ALA A 85 -16.96 4.65 18.93
CA ALA A 85 -18.06 4.38 18.00
C ALA A 85 -18.01 5.32 16.77
N ILE A 86 -17.80 6.62 17.00
CA ILE A 86 -17.75 7.62 15.94
C ILE A 86 -16.56 7.35 14.99
N PHE A 87 -15.37 7.16 15.53
CA PHE A 87 -14.19 6.97 14.72
C PHE A 87 -14.13 5.59 14.05
N PHE A 88 -14.78 4.57 14.63
CA PHE A 88 -14.99 3.29 13.95
C PHE A 88 -15.84 3.45 12.69
N LEU A 89 -16.96 4.18 12.79
CA LEU A 89 -17.82 4.47 11.64
C LEU A 89 -17.07 5.30 10.58
N ILE A 90 -16.29 6.29 10.99
CA ILE A 90 -15.44 7.05 10.09
C ILE A 90 -14.43 6.11 9.40
N GLY A 91 -13.78 5.22 10.13
CA GLY A 91 -12.85 4.24 9.56
C GLY A 91 -13.51 3.33 8.52
N LEU A 92 -14.73 2.87 8.76
CA LEU A 92 -15.50 2.09 7.79
C LEU A 92 -15.83 2.90 6.53
N ILE A 93 -16.27 4.16 6.69
CA ILE A 93 -16.53 5.06 5.54
C ILE A 93 -15.26 5.26 4.71
N PHE A 94 -14.12 5.42 5.36
CA PHE A 94 -12.84 5.59 4.68
C PHE A 94 -12.44 4.34 3.88
N VAL A 95 -12.66 3.15 4.41
CA VAL A 95 -12.38 1.90 3.68
C VAL A 95 -13.36 1.72 2.51
N ILE A 96 -14.65 1.96 2.72
CA ILE A 96 -15.69 1.63 1.72
C ILE A 96 -15.80 2.71 0.63
N VAL A 97 -15.62 3.99 0.97
CA VAL A 97 -15.86 5.12 0.07
C VAL A 97 -14.54 5.78 -0.37
N ILE A 98 -13.72 6.18 0.60
CA ILE A 98 -12.52 6.98 0.30
C ILE A 98 -11.43 6.13 -0.35
N ASN A 99 -11.26 4.87 0.03
CA ASN A 99 -10.24 4.01 -0.59
C ASN A 99 -10.51 3.76 -2.10
N PRO A 100 -11.72 3.36 -2.57
CA PRO A 100 -11.99 3.24 -3.99
C PRO A 100 -11.80 4.56 -4.75
N LEU A 101 -12.23 5.70 -4.17
CA LEU A 101 -12.02 7.02 -4.76
C LEU A 101 -10.52 7.33 -4.88
N SER A 102 -9.75 7.08 -3.81
CA SER A 102 -8.31 7.27 -3.77
C SER A 102 -7.61 6.43 -4.85
N ALA A 103 -8.03 5.19 -5.07
CA ALA A 103 -7.44 4.31 -6.08
C ALA A 103 -7.60 4.86 -7.51
N VAL A 104 -8.79 5.39 -7.85
CA VAL A 104 -9.04 6.03 -9.15
C VAL A 104 -8.14 7.26 -9.34
N PHE A 105 -8.06 8.11 -8.34
CA PHE A 105 -7.23 9.32 -8.36
C PHE A 105 -5.73 8.97 -8.43
N GLN A 106 -5.29 7.94 -7.70
CA GLN A 106 -3.90 7.48 -7.73
C GLN A 106 -3.49 6.93 -9.10
N LYS A 107 -4.41 6.27 -9.80
CA LYS A 107 -4.15 5.81 -11.16
C LYS A 107 -3.86 7.00 -12.10
N GLU A 108 -4.71 8.04 -12.09
CA GLU A 108 -4.53 9.24 -12.90
C GLU A 108 -3.28 10.03 -12.47
N PHE A 109 -3.05 10.14 -11.14
CA PHE A 109 -1.85 10.74 -10.59
C PHE A 109 -0.58 10.09 -11.15
N GLN A 110 -0.50 8.76 -11.10
CA GLN A 110 0.68 8.06 -11.58
C GLN A 110 0.87 8.17 -13.09
N GLU A 111 -0.21 8.16 -13.88
CA GLU A 111 -0.14 8.39 -15.32
C GLU A 111 0.47 9.76 -15.67
N LEU A 112 0.04 10.81 -14.94
CA LEU A 112 0.61 12.15 -15.11
C LEU A 112 2.05 12.27 -14.57
N ASP A 113 2.34 11.64 -13.43
CA ASP A 113 3.67 11.62 -12.82
C ASP A 113 4.70 10.96 -13.76
N TYR A 114 4.36 9.82 -14.35
CA TYR A 114 5.19 9.16 -15.36
C TYR A 114 5.41 10.04 -16.59
N LYS A 115 4.33 10.61 -17.13
CA LYS A 115 4.38 11.41 -18.36
C LYS A 115 5.17 12.70 -18.22
N TYR A 116 5.00 13.43 -17.12
CA TYR A 116 5.53 14.78 -16.97
C TYR A 116 6.74 14.88 -16.02
N ILE A 117 6.77 14.07 -14.96
CA ILE A 117 7.83 14.14 -13.94
C ILE A 117 8.89 13.09 -14.19
N LYS A 118 8.53 11.82 -14.31
CA LYS A 118 9.53 10.76 -14.51
C LYS A 118 10.08 10.73 -15.94
N ARG A 119 9.29 11.21 -16.92
CA ARG A 119 9.65 11.23 -18.36
C ARG A 119 10.09 9.84 -18.86
N VAL A 120 9.51 8.82 -18.33
CA VAL A 120 9.77 7.44 -18.70
C VAL A 120 8.44 6.89 -19.17
N ASP A 121 8.38 6.37 -20.38
CA ASP A 121 7.23 5.58 -20.78
C ASP A 121 7.06 4.46 -19.75
N ARG A 122 5.83 4.29 -19.26
CA ARG A 122 5.45 3.49 -18.08
C ARG A 122 6.07 2.10 -18.05
N LEU A 123 6.48 1.61 -19.20
CA LEU A 123 6.96 0.26 -19.44
C LEU A 123 8.49 0.13 -19.46
N THR A 124 9.22 1.21 -19.71
CA THR A 124 10.69 1.16 -19.71
C THR A 124 11.31 1.26 -18.31
N SER A 125 10.52 1.60 -17.27
CA SER A 125 11.02 1.78 -15.90
C SER A 125 10.93 0.55 -15.01
N ILE A 126 10.37 -0.56 -15.48
CA ILE A 126 9.96 -1.67 -14.61
C ILE A 126 11.11 -2.50 -14.08
N SER A 127 12.23 -2.50 -14.72
CA SER A 127 13.45 -3.04 -14.09
C SER A 127 14.70 -2.72 -14.90
N LYS A 128 15.74 -2.27 -14.22
CA LYS A 128 17.11 -2.34 -14.78
C LYS A 128 17.56 -3.77 -15.10
N ASN A 129 16.80 -4.78 -14.60
CA ASN A 129 17.14 -6.21 -14.67
C ASN A 129 16.17 -7.03 -15.53
N GLY A 130 15.24 -6.40 -16.28
CA GLY A 130 14.22 -7.10 -17.08
C GLY A 130 13.01 -7.58 -16.27
N ILE A 131 12.09 -8.24 -16.94
CA ILE A 131 10.82 -8.72 -16.38
C ILE A 131 10.73 -10.23 -16.58
N TRP A 132 10.24 -10.93 -15.56
CA TRP A 132 9.97 -12.34 -15.61
C TRP A 132 8.46 -12.56 -15.55
N LEU A 133 7.90 -13.31 -16.50
CA LEU A 133 6.50 -13.71 -16.56
C LEU A 133 6.43 -15.23 -16.46
N MET A 134 5.60 -15.77 -15.57
CA MET A 134 5.34 -17.20 -15.50
C MET A 134 3.92 -17.48 -15.99
N GLN A 135 3.78 -18.46 -16.87
CA GLN A 135 2.50 -18.89 -17.42
C GLN A 135 2.37 -20.40 -17.23
N GLU A 136 1.25 -20.83 -16.64
CA GLU A 136 0.94 -22.24 -16.48
C GLU A 136 -0.22 -22.61 -17.41
N ASN A 137 -0.03 -23.66 -18.22
CA ASN A 137 -1.06 -24.20 -19.08
C ASN A 137 -1.93 -25.20 -18.30
N ARG A 138 -3.17 -25.39 -18.73
CA ARG A 138 -4.11 -26.41 -18.20
C ARG A 138 -3.55 -27.83 -18.25
N ASN A 139 -2.53 -28.09 -19.05
CA ASN A 139 -1.86 -29.38 -19.20
C ASN A 139 -0.60 -29.54 -18.31
N GLY A 140 -0.39 -28.64 -17.34
CA GLY A 140 0.77 -28.67 -16.45
C GLY A 140 2.10 -28.26 -17.09
N LEU A 141 2.07 -27.66 -18.29
CA LEU A 141 3.24 -27.03 -18.90
C LEU A 141 3.43 -25.64 -18.29
N THR A 142 4.62 -25.36 -17.80
CA THR A 142 4.98 -24.07 -17.24
C THR A 142 5.93 -23.35 -18.18
N ASN A 143 5.55 -22.16 -18.62
CA ASN A 143 6.38 -21.29 -19.42
C ASN A 143 6.90 -20.13 -18.58
N ILE A 144 8.21 -19.93 -18.57
CA ILE A 144 8.86 -18.79 -17.94
C ILE A 144 9.38 -17.88 -19.04
N ILE A 145 8.85 -16.66 -19.12
CA ILE A 145 9.26 -15.66 -20.10
C ILE A 145 10.07 -14.58 -19.40
N TYR A 146 11.27 -14.34 -19.85
CA TYR A 146 12.06 -13.18 -19.51
C TYR A 146 12.00 -12.17 -20.64
N ALA A 147 11.83 -10.89 -20.37
CA ALA A 147 11.99 -9.82 -21.35
C ALA A 147 12.83 -8.69 -20.75
N LYS A 148 13.71 -8.11 -21.55
CA LYS A 148 14.56 -7.00 -21.15
C LYS A 148 13.73 -5.72 -20.95
N SER A 149 12.74 -5.49 -21.80
CA SER A 149 11.78 -4.41 -21.67
C SER A 149 10.41 -4.81 -22.22
N ILE A 150 9.38 -4.11 -21.78
CA ILE A 150 8.00 -4.24 -22.27
C ILE A 150 7.55 -2.89 -22.82
N GLU A 151 6.92 -2.90 -23.97
CA GLU A 151 6.35 -1.73 -24.64
C GLU A 151 4.84 -1.91 -24.88
N ASP A 152 4.15 -0.88 -25.35
CA ASP A 152 2.73 -0.89 -25.71
C ASP A 152 1.79 -1.40 -24.59
N ASP A 153 1.97 -0.86 -23.39
CA ASP A 153 1.12 -1.21 -22.24
C ASP A 153 1.08 -2.73 -21.93
N GLY A 154 2.20 -3.41 -22.14
CA GLY A 154 2.32 -4.85 -21.87
C GLY A 154 2.07 -5.75 -23.07
N ALA A 155 1.87 -5.19 -24.26
CA ALA A 155 1.61 -5.98 -25.45
C ALA A 155 2.88 -6.46 -26.17
N THR A 156 4.01 -5.75 -26.02
CA THR A 156 5.23 -6.05 -26.77
C THR A 156 6.39 -6.33 -25.80
N LEU A 157 7.00 -7.49 -25.92
CA LEU A 157 8.22 -7.88 -25.20
C LEU A 157 9.43 -7.67 -26.11
N ILE A 158 10.47 -7.02 -25.61
CA ILE A 158 11.71 -6.76 -26.33
C ILE A 158 12.87 -7.53 -25.71
N ASP A 159 13.70 -8.14 -26.56
CA ASP A 159 14.84 -9.01 -26.19
C ASP A 159 14.37 -10.05 -25.17
N PHE A 160 13.49 -10.95 -25.60
CA PHE A 160 12.85 -11.94 -24.74
C PHE A 160 13.49 -13.31 -24.83
N MET A 161 13.34 -14.07 -23.74
CA MET A 161 13.66 -15.48 -23.62
C MET A 161 12.46 -16.21 -23.01
N LEU A 162 11.99 -17.27 -23.67
CA LEU A 162 10.94 -18.15 -23.16
C LEU A 162 11.54 -19.52 -22.85
N LEU A 163 11.35 -19.98 -21.63
CA LEU A 163 11.73 -21.32 -21.17
C LEU A 163 10.46 -22.15 -21.00
N GLU A 164 10.42 -23.32 -21.65
CA GLU A 164 9.31 -24.25 -21.60
C GLU A 164 9.66 -25.44 -20.70
N TYR A 165 8.88 -25.60 -19.61
CA TYR A 165 9.02 -26.71 -18.67
C TYR A 165 7.87 -27.69 -18.83
N GLY A 166 8.16 -28.98 -18.79
CA GLY A 166 7.15 -30.03 -18.74
C GLY A 166 6.47 -30.16 -17.38
N ALA A 167 5.40 -30.97 -17.32
CA ALA A 167 4.74 -31.30 -16.06
C ALA A 167 5.65 -32.03 -15.04
N ASP A 168 6.75 -32.57 -15.52
CA ASP A 168 7.85 -33.21 -14.77
C ASP A 168 8.88 -32.20 -14.23
N ASN A 169 8.67 -30.92 -14.48
CA ASN A 169 9.59 -29.82 -14.15
C ASN A 169 10.94 -29.88 -14.91
N GLU A 170 11.02 -30.65 -16.02
CA GLU A 170 12.19 -30.66 -16.88
C GLU A 170 12.09 -29.58 -17.96
N LEU A 171 13.22 -28.94 -18.29
CA LEU A 171 13.32 -27.96 -19.36
C LEU A 171 13.20 -28.70 -20.72
N LYS A 172 12.13 -28.41 -21.47
CA LYS A 172 11.85 -29.01 -22.79
C LYS A 172 12.38 -28.19 -23.95
N GLY A 173 12.35 -26.84 -23.79
CA GLY A 173 12.77 -25.96 -24.86
C GLY A 173 13.10 -24.56 -24.36
N ARG A 174 13.82 -23.80 -25.19
CA ARG A 174 14.15 -22.40 -25.00
C ARG A 174 13.95 -21.69 -26.32
N ILE A 175 13.29 -20.52 -26.24
CA ILE A 175 13.09 -19.62 -27.37
C ILE A 175 13.73 -18.27 -26.99
N ASP A 176 14.72 -17.85 -27.74
CA ASP A 176 15.32 -16.52 -27.62
C ASP A 176 14.89 -15.69 -28.82
N GLY A 177 14.34 -14.50 -28.62
CA GLY A 177 13.86 -13.66 -29.73
C GLY A 177 13.99 -12.18 -29.43
N LYS A 178 13.90 -11.36 -30.50
CA LYS A 178 14.02 -9.93 -30.38
C LYS A 178 12.73 -9.26 -29.93
N GLU A 179 11.59 -9.74 -30.46
CA GLU A 179 10.31 -9.11 -30.23
C GLU A 179 9.20 -10.16 -30.16
N ALA A 180 8.30 -10.02 -29.18
CA ALA A 180 7.08 -10.82 -29.08
C ALA A 180 5.89 -9.90 -28.81
N ILE A 181 4.91 -9.90 -29.71
CA ILE A 181 3.70 -9.07 -29.62
C ILE A 181 2.55 -9.95 -29.15
N LEU A 182 1.86 -9.55 -28.10
CA LEU A 182 0.67 -10.22 -27.60
C LEU A 182 -0.58 -9.77 -28.36
N SER A 183 -1.17 -10.67 -29.15
CA SER A 183 -2.40 -10.46 -29.88
C SER A 183 -3.33 -11.66 -29.67
N ASP A 184 -4.57 -11.42 -29.27
CA ASP A 184 -5.65 -12.43 -29.17
C ASP A 184 -5.23 -13.76 -28.52
N GLU A 185 -4.66 -13.68 -27.31
CA GLU A 185 -4.15 -14.86 -26.55
C GLU A 185 -3.02 -15.62 -27.25
N LYS A 186 -2.29 -14.97 -28.16
CA LYS A 186 -1.09 -15.53 -28.80
C LYS A 186 0.08 -14.53 -28.74
N TRP A 187 1.27 -15.08 -28.55
CA TRP A 187 2.51 -14.37 -28.78
C TRP A 187 2.93 -14.49 -30.23
N LEU A 188 2.98 -13.36 -30.92
CA LEU A 188 3.54 -13.26 -32.27
C LEU A 188 5.03 -12.91 -32.13
N MET A 189 5.89 -13.90 -32.26
CA MET A 189 7.32 -13.78 -32.01
C MET A 189 8.07 -13.59 -33.31
N SER A 190 9.04 -12.66 -33.34
CA SER A 190 9.86 -12.37 -34.51
C SER A 190 11.35 -12.55 -34.24
N LYS A 191 12.10 -13.00 -35.27
CA LYS A 191 13.57 -13.19 -35.25
C LYS A 191 14.02 -14.00 -34.05
N LEU A 192 13.59 -15.24 -34.00
CA LEU A 192 13.77 -16.11 -32.85
C LEU A 192 14.66 -17.32 -33.15
N LEU A 193 15.34 -17.82 -32.11
CA LEU A 193 16.10 -19.03 -32.08
C LEU A 193 15.40 -20.03 -31.16
N LEU A 194 14.92 -21.12 -31.69
CA LEU A 194 14.31 -22.22 -30.95
C LEU A 194 15.36 -23.31 -30.68
N THR A 195 15.62 -23.58 -29.41
CA THR A 195 16.52 -24.64 -28.96
C THR A 195 15.72 -25.67 -28.15
N LYS A 196 15.60 -26.89 -28.62
CA LYS A 196 15.04 -28.02 -27.87
C LYS A 196 16.14 -28.87 -27.27
N LYS A 197 15.80 -29.64 -26.24
CA LYS A 197 16.71 -30.59 -25.60
C LYS A 197 17.20 -31.58 -26.68
N ASP A 198 18.51 -31.72 -26.81
CA ASP A 198 19.19 -32.66 -27.75
C ASP A 198 18.96 -32.38 -29.27
N GLU A 199 18.45 -31.20 -29.65
CA GLU A 199 18.30 -30.80 -31.04
C GLU A 199 19.21 -29.61 -31.38
N THR A 200 19.57 -29.46 -32.66
CA THR A 200 20.29 -28.28 -33.16
C THR A 200 19.38 -27.08 -33.15
N PRO A 201 19.87 -25.87 -32.70
CA PRO A 201 19.06 -24.66 -32.70
C PRO A 201 18.53 -24.34 -34.10
N LEU A 202 17.23 -24.03 -34.16
CA LEU A 202 16.53 -23.66 -35.41
C LEU A 202 16.18 -22.17 -35.36
N TYR A 203 16.52 -21.46 -36.44
CA TYR A 203 16.13 -20.05 -36.59
C TYR A 203 14.76 -19.93 -37.30
N TYR A 204 13.89 -19.08 -36.75
CA TYR A 204 12.61 -18.73 -37.36
C TYR A 204 12.48 -17.22 -37.46
N ASP A 205 12.06 -16.74 -38.64
CA ASP A 205 11.73 -15.31 -38.79
C ASP A 205 10.46 -14.94 -38.07
N TYR A 206 9.52 -15.88 -37.94
CA TYR A 206 8.20 -15.70 -37.32
C TYR A 206 7.68 -16.99 -36.70
N LEU A 207 7.09 -16.90 -35.51
CA LEU A 207 6.44 -18.01 -34.81
C LEU A 207 5.24 -17.51 -34.00
N GLU A 208 4.10 -18.20 -34.11
CA GLU A 208 2.96 -17.99 -33.23
C GLU A 208 3.06 -18.96 -32.04
N TYR A 209 2.95 -18.43 -30.81
CA TYR A 209 3.00 -19.22 -29.59
C TYR A 209 1.78 -18.87 -28.70
N ASN A 210 1.11 -19.89 -28.14
CA ASN A 210 -0.07 -19.65 -27.31
C ASN A 210 0.30 -18.88 -26.04
N ALA A 211 -0.40 -17.77 -25.79
CA ALA A 211 -0.31 -17.00 -24.56
C ALA A 211 -1.42 -17.44 -23.61
N PHE A 212 -1.06 -17.65 -22.34
CA PHE A 212 -2.02 -17.96 -21.28
C PHE A 212 -2.21 -16.78 -20.32
N ILE A 213 -1.82 -15.59 -20.76
CA ILE A 213 -1.89 -14.33 -20.04
C ILE A 213 -2.48 -13.27 -20.96
N SER A 214 -3.38 -12.44 -20.43
CA SER A 214 -3.93 -11.32 -21.20
C SER A 214 -3.06 -10.05 -21.06
N LYS A 215 -3.18 -9.14 -22.04
CA LYS A 215 -2.57 -7.81 -21.95
C LYS A 215 -2.98 -7.06 -20.66
N ALA A 216 -4.25 -7.22 -20.24
CA ALA A 216 -4.75 -6.62 -19.03
C ALA A 216 -4.04 -7.19 -17.76
N ASP A 217 -3.76 -8.48 -17.73
CA ASP A 217 -3.06 -9.12 -16.60
C ASP A 217 -1.61 -8.64 -16.51
N ILE A 218 -0.91 -8.54 -17.64
CA ILE A 218 0.45 -7.98 -17.68
C ILE A 218 0.43 -6.54 -17.20
N LYS A 219 -0.43 -5.68 -17.76
CA LYS A 219 -0.55 -4.27 -17.35
C LYS A 219 -0.86 -4.11 -15.87
N ASN A 220 -1.75 -4.94 -15.35
CA ASN A 220 -2.12 -4.92 -13.94
C ASN A 220 -0.99 -5.45 -13.05
N SER A 221 -0.26 -6.51 -13.42
CA SER A 221 0.83 -7.07 -12.63
C SER A 221 1.95 -6.06 -12.33
N LEU A 222 2.04 -5.03 -13.16
CA LEU A 222 2.98 -3.94 -13.04
C LEU A 222 2.42 -2.72 -12.27
N SER A 223 1.15 -2.77 -11.86
CA SER A 223 0.49 -1.65 -11.17
C SER A 223 0.79 -1.65 -9.68
N ALA A 224 1.12 -0.47 -9.15
CA ALA A 224 1.32 -0.30 -7.73
C ALA A 224 0.00 -0.57 -6.95
N PRO A 225 0.07 -1.19 -5.75
CA PRO A 225 -1.12 -1.55 -4.99
C PRO A 225 -2.02 -0.36 -4.65
N GLU A 226 -1.48 0.87 -4.54
CA GLU A 226 -2.22 2.10 -4.27
C GLU A 226 -3.17 2.52 -5.40
N MET A 227 -2.97 1.98 -6.61
CA MET A 227 -3.81 2.23 -7.77
C MET A 227 -5.07 1.35 -7.80
N MET A 228 -5.21 0.47 -6.83
CA MET A 228 -6.30 -0.51 -6.74
C MET A 228 -7.12 -0.29 -5.49
N SER A 229 -8.45 -0.36 -5.63
CA SER A 229 -9.35 -0.42 -4.48
C SER A 229 -9.20 -1.74 -3.74
N PHE A 230 -9.60 -1.78 -2.46
CA PHE A 230 -9.55 -3.01 -1.66
C PHE A 230 -10.30 -4.19 -2.30
N ILE A 231 -11.39 -3.92 -3.05
CA ILE A 231 -12.15 -4.94 -3.79
C ILE A 231 -11.32 -5.51 -4.94
N GLN A 232 -10.69 -4.63 -5.72
CA GLN A 232 -9.83 -5.02 -6.84
C GLN A 232 -8.58 -5.77 -6.37
N LEU A 233 -7.97 -5.31 -5.27
CA LEU A 233 -6.80 -5.97 -4.68
C LEU A 233 -7.05 -7.44 -4.33
N GLY A 234 -8.21 -7.77 -3.75
CA GLY A 234 -8.53 -9.15 -3.39
C GLY A 234 -8.60 -10.11 -4.58
N SER A 235 -9.09 -9.65 -5.73
CA SER A 235 -9.08 -10.43 -6.98
C SER A 235 -7.71 -10.47 -7.62
N PHE A 236 -7.00 -9.36 -7.58
CA PHE A 236 -5.69 -9.20 -8.20
C PHE A 236 -4.59 -10.02 -7.48
N ILE A 237 -4.59 -10.08 -6.16
CA ILE A 237 -3.70 -10.95 -5.37
C ILE A 237 -3.80 -12.41 -5.84
N ARG A 238 -5.03 -12.89 -6.09
CA ARG A 238 -5.24 -14.26 -6.62
C ARG A 238 -4.67 -14.47 -8.02
N ILE A 239 -4.71 -13.44 -8.86
CA ILE A 239 -4.11 -13.47 -10.20
C ILE A 239 -2.58 -13.54 -10.08
N LEU A 240 -1.95 -12.68 -9.27
CA LEU A 240 -0.51 -12.69 -9.05
C LEU A 240 -0.02 -14.05 -8.54
N GLU A 241 -0.72 -14.64 -7.58
CA GLU A 241 -0.37 -15.97 -7.04
C GLU A 241 -0.46 -17.08 -8.10
N LYS A 242 -1.51 -17.06 -8.95
CA LYS A 242 -1.66 -18.01 -10.07
C LYS A 242 -0.56 -17.85 -11.11
N LEU A 243 -0.03 -16.64 -11.28
CA LEU A 243 1.07 -16.35 -12.20
C LEU A 243 2.46 -16.59 -11.56
N GLY A 244 2.51 -17.13 -10.32
CA GLY A 244 3.76 -17.40 -9.61
C GLY A 244 4.50 -16.17 -9.09
N TYR A 245 3.86 -14.99 -9.09
CA TYR A 245 4.45 -13.77 -8.54
C TYR A 245 4.27 -13.67 -7.04
N SER A 246 5.24 -13.02 -6.39
CA SER A 246 5.06 -12.61 -5.00
C SER A 246 4.00 -11.51 -4.91
N ALA A 247 2.87 -11.83 -4.29
CA ALA A 247 1.80 -10.86 -4.03
C ALA A 247 1.94 -10.15 -2.66
N ASN A 248 3.10 -10.25 -1.99
CA ASN A 248 3.26 -9.81 -0.60
C ASN A 248 2.98 -8.31 -0.42
N ASP A 249 3.48 -7.44 -1.29
CA ASP A 249 3.24 -6.00 -1.19
C ASP A 249 1.76 -5.66 -1.35
N HIS A 250 1.08 -6.32 -2.30
CA HIS A 250 -0.36 -6.17 -2.50
C HIS A 250 -1.17 -6.70 -1.31
N LYS A 251 -0.78 -7.84 -0.71
CA LYS A 251 -1.40 -8.38 0.51
C LYS A 251 -1.21 -7.44 1.70
N ILE A 252 -0.01 -6.91 1.91
CA ILE A 252 0.26 -5.97 2.99
C ILE A 252 -0.60 -4.72 2.83
N TYR A 253 -0.67 -4.15 1.63
CA TYR A 253 -1.50 -2.99 1.38
C TYR A 253 -2.99 -3.30 1.58
N PHE A 254 -3.48 -4.45 1.10
CA PHE A 254 -4.84 -4.93 1.33
C PHE A 254 -5.17 -5.05 2.82
N TYR A 255 -4.30 -5.69 3.61
CA TYR A 255 -4.52 -5.84 5.05
C TYR A 255 -4.40 -4.52 5.79
N ASN A 256 -3.51 -3.62 5.38
CA ASN A 256 -3.43 -2.26 5.95
C ASN A 256 -4.74 -1.48 5.75
N ILE A 257 -5.38 -1.59 4.58
CA ILE A 257 -6.71 -1.00 4.35
C ILE A 257 -7.76 -1.65 5.24
N LEU A 258 -7.83 -2.98 5.25
CA LEU A 258 -8.85 -3.72 6.00
C LEU A 258 -8.74 -3.50 7.50
N LEU A 259 -7.51 -3.41 8.04
CA LEU A 259 -7.23 -3.17 9.46
C LEU A 259 -7.30 -1.69 9.86
N MET A 260 -7.50 -0.77 8.92
CA MET A 260 -7.53 0.66 9.22
C MET A 260 -8.55 1.06 10.31
N PRO A 261 -9.80 0.55 10.33
CA PRO A 261 -10.72 0.83 11.44
C PRO A 261 -10.17 0.35 12.80
N VAL A 262 -9.45 -0.80 12.81
CA VAL A 262 -8.83 -1.34 14.02
C VAL A 262 -7.67 -0.45 14.50
N VAL A 263 -6.84 0.03 13.58
CA VAL A 263 -5.75 0.99 13.85
C VAL A 263 -6.32 2.28 14.46
N ILE A 264 -7.39 2.80 13.88
CA ILE A 264 -8.07 4.00 14.38
C ILE A 264 -8.57 3.78 15.82
N LEU A 265 -9.22 2.64 16.10
CA LEU A 265 -9.67 2.30 17.45
C LEU A 265 -8.49 2.19 18.43
N ALA A 266 -7.37 1.58 18.01
CA ALA A 266 -6.17 1.48 18.81
C ALA A 266 -5.61 2.87 19.19
N PHE A 267 -5.61 3.82 18.26
CA PHE A 267 -5.19 5.20 18.53
C PHE A 267 -6.13 5.96 19.45
N VAL A 268 -7.45 5.81 19.29
CA VAL A 268 -8.43 6.39 20.22
C VAL A 268 -8.24 5.86 21.62
N PHE A 269 -8.01 4.54 21.74
CA PHE A 269 -7.78 3.90 23.03
C PHE A 269 -6.46 4.32 23.66
N LEU A 270 -5.40 4.48 22.86
CA LEU A 270 -4.12 5.00 23.30
C LEU A 270 -4.23 6.47 23.78
N ALA A 271 -4.89 7.33 23.03
CA ALA A 271 -5.12 8.71 23.40
C ALA A 271 -5.86 8.82 24.73
N SER A 272 -6.92 8.06 24.90
CA SER A 272 -7.68 7.98 26.16
C SER A 272 -6.80 7.51 27.33
N SER A 273 -5.95 6.52 27.09
CA SER A 273 -5.00 5.99 28.10
C SER A 273 -3.95 7.02 28.54
N ILE A 274 -3.43 7.83 27.61
CA ILE A 274 -2.45 8.89 27.92
C ILE A 274 -3.09 9.95 28.82
N ILE A 275 -4.31 10.34 28.50
CA ILE A 275 -5.00 11.48 29.12
C ILE A 275 -5.60 11.16 30.49
N ALA A 276 -5.86 9.89 30.79
CA ALA A 276 -6.54 9.46 32.01
C ALA A 276 -5.94 9.98 33.34
N ASP A 277 -4.68 10.43 33.36
CA ASP A 277 -3.99 10.94 34.55
C ASP A 277 -3.63 12.41 34.52
N ILE A 278 -3.98 13.10 33.46
CA ILE A 278 -3.64 14.51 33.32
C ILE A 278 -4.54 15.33 34.23
N LYS A 279 -3.89 16.09 35.12
CA LYS A 279 -4.56 17.07 35.97
C LYS A 279 -4.66 18.42 35.26
N GLN A 280 -5.59 19.25 35.70
CA GLN A 280 -5.84 20.59 35.12
C GLN A 280 -4.59 21.49 35.07
N ASN A 281 -3.68 21.33 36.05
CA ASN A 281 -2.45 22.14 36.19
C ASN A 281 -1.22 21.48 35.50
N ASP A 282 -1.38 20.31 34.88
CA ASP A 282 -0.26 19.65 34.23
C ASP A 282 0.15 20.37 32.93
N LYS A 283 1.45 20.30 32.61
CA LYS A 283 1.99 20.89 31.38
C LYS A 283 1.55 20.07 30.16
N PHE A 284 0.58 20.57 29.41
CA PHE A 284 0.08 19.95 28.18
C PHE A 284 1.17 19.71 27.13
N THR A 285 2.25 20.50 27.16
CA THR A 285 3.42 20.30 26.30
C THR A 285 4.00 18.88 26.42
N LYS A 286 4.05 18.33 27.63
CA LYS A 286 4.52 16.93 27.83
C LYS A 286 3.65 15.93 27.11
N VAL A 287 2.32 16.10 27.13
CA VAL A 287 1.38 15.21 26.43
C VAL A 287 1.60 15.27 24.94
N ILE A 288 1.71 16.46 24.38
CA ILE A 288 1.92 16.68 22.96
C ILE A 288 3.23 16.04 22.50
N VAL A 289 4.34 16.30 23.22
CA VAL A 289 5.65 15.74 22.89
C VAL A 289 5.62 14.21 22.97
N THR A 290 5.03 13.64 24.05
CA THR A 290 4.89 12.18 24.17
C THR A 290 4.06 11.60 23.04
N SER A 291 3.01 12.29 22.60
CA SER A 291 2.14 11.86 21.51
C SER A 291 2.88 11.84 20.17
N PHE A 292 3.69 12.84 19.88
CA PHE A 292 4.54 12.86 18.69
C PHE A 292 5.54 11.70 18.68
N LEU A 293 6.18 11.45 19.82
CA LEU A 293 7.14 10.35 19.96
C LEU A 293 6.46 8.99 19.74
N LEU A 294 5.27 8.77 20.28
CA LEU A 294 4.50 7.54 20.09
C LEU A 294 4.09 7.32 18.64
N ILE A 295 3.68 8.37 17.93
CA ILE A 295 3.37 8.29 16.50
C ILE A 295 4.62 7.94 15.70
N PHE A 296 5.75 8.58 16.00
CA PHE A 296 7.01 8.29 15.35
C PHE A 296 7.40 6.81 15.52
N VAL A 297 7.35 6.29 16.75
CA VAL A 297 7.63 4.89 17.08
C VAL A 297 6.65 3.96 16.34
N TYR A 298 5.36 4.31 16.29
CA TYR A 298 4.34 3.54 15.58
C TYR A 298 4.67 3.41 14.09
N TYR A 299 4.93 4.53 13.40
CA TYR A 299 5.22 4.48 11.96
C TYR A 299 6.55 3.79 11.65
N PHE A 300 7.56 4.01 12.47
CA PHE A 300 8.83 3.29 12.37
C PHE A 300 8.61 1.78 12.46
N PHE A 301 7.85 1.34 13.48
CA PHE A 301 7.58 -0.08 13.69
C PHE A 301 6.69 -0.67 12.60
N THR A 302 5.69 0.08 12.11
CA THR A 302 4.83 -0.33 11.00
C THR A 302 5.64 -0.52 9.72
N ASN A 303 6.52 0.40 9.37
CA ASN A 303 7.39 0.27 8.20
C ASN A 303 8.33 -0.92 8.32
N LEU A 304 8.90 -1.15 9.51
CA LEU A 304 9.76 -2.30 9.76
C LEU A 304 8.99 -3.62 9.59
N MET A 305 7.79 -3.74 10.17
CA MET A 305 6.95 -4.93 10.03
C MET A 305 6.51 -5.15 8.59
N ASN A 306 6.08 -4.11 7.89
CA ASN A 306 5.71 -4.19 6.47
C ASN A 306 6.89 -4.65 5.62
N THR A 307 8.10 -4.13 5.84
CA THR A 307 9.32 -4.55 5.13
C THR A 307 9.65 -6.02 5.38
N LEU A 308 9.49 -6.52 6.61
CA LEU A 308 9.67 -7.94 6.91
C LEU A 308 8.62 -8.81 6.21
N GLY A 309 7.38 -8.32 6.09
CA GLY A 309 6.31 -8.97 5.35
C GLY A 309 6.56 -9.01 3.84
N SER A 310 6.99 -7.90 3.22
CA SER A 310 7.34 -7.80 1.80
C SER A 310 8.43 -8.79 1.43
N ASN A 311 9.44 -8.93 2.28
CA ASN A 311 10.57 -9.84 2.07
C ASN A 311 10.28 -11.30 2.47
N SER A 312 9.02 -11.68 2.65
CA SER A 312 8.59 -13.06 3.01
C SER A 312 9.16 -13.59 4.35
N LYS A 313 9.72 -12.72 5.20
CA LYS A 313 10.23 -13.11 6.52
C LYS A 313 9.12 -13.26 7.55
N LEU A 314 7.99 -12.60 7.33
CA LEU A 314 6.76 -12.71 8.11
C LEU A 314 5.57 -12.89 7.18
N PRO A 315 4.53 -13.65 7.59
CA PRO A 315 3.27 -13.67 6.84
C PRO A 315 2.68 -12.25 6.73
N PRO A 316 2.24 -11.79 5.54
CA PRO A 316 1.72 -10.44 5.32
C PRO A 316 0.62 -10.01 6.29
N PHE A 317 -0.29 -10.91 6.66
CA PHE A 317 -1.33 -10.63 7.64
C PHE A 317 -0.77 -10.34 9.03
N LEU A 318 0.21 -11.13 9.49
CA LEU A 318 0.83 -10.92 10.80
C LEU A 318 1.66 -9.63 10.84
N SER A 319 2.37 -9.32 9.76
CA SER A 319 3.17 -8.08 9.69
C SER A 319 2.31 -6.82 9.86
N THR A 320 1.08 -6.82 9.36
CA THR A 320 0.16 -5.70 9.49
C THR A 320 -0.61 -5.70 10.83
N LEU A 321 -0.91 -6.88 11.38
CA LEU A 321 -1.72 -7.02 12.61
C LEU A 321 -0.92 -6.71 13.89
N ILE A 322 0.37 -7.03 13.92
CA ILE A 322 1.23 -6.86 15.11
C ILE A 322 1.20 -5.41 15.60
N THR A 323 1.26 -4.44 14.70
CA THR A 323 1.38 -3.03 15.08
C THR A 323 0.15 -2.47 15.80
N PRO A 324 -1.11 -2.64 15.35
CA PRO A 324 -2.27 -2.23 16.13
C PRO A 324 -2.43 -3.00 17.43
N LEU A 325 -2.06 -4.29 17.49
CA LEU A 325 -2.08 -5.07 18.73
C LEU A 325 -1.10 -4.52 19.76
N LEU A 326 0.09 -4.08 19.35
CA LEU A 326 1.05 -3.42 20.24
C LEU A 326 0.49 -2.12 20.81
N LEU A 327 -0.22 -1.31 20.03
CA LEU A 327 -0.88 -0.10 20.53
C LEU A 327 -1.92 -0.43 21.60
N PHE A 328 -2.75 -1.46 21.40
CA PHE A 328 -3.71 -1.91 22.40
C PHE A 328 -3.00 -2.43 23.66
N ALA A 329 -1.93 -3.22 23.52
CA ALA A 329 -1.16 -3.74 24.63
C ALA A 329 -0.54 -2.60 25.48
N ILE A 330 0.06 -1.60 24.84
CA ILE A 330 0.62 -0.41 25.50
C ILE A 330 -0.49 0.34 26.26
N SER A 331 -1.65 0.52 25.62
CA SER A 331 -2.78 1.23 26.22
C SER A 331 -3.33 0.50 27.46
N ILE A 332 -3.45 -0.83 27.38
CA ILE A 332 -3.91 -1.67 28.51
C ILE A 332 -2.89 -1.67 29.64
N ALA A 333 -1.61 -1.83 29.31
CA ALA A 333 -0.52 -1.80 30.30
C ALA A 333 -0.49 -0.47 31.05
N ASN A 334 -0.58 0.66 30.34
CA ASN A 334 -0.65 1.99 30.92
C ASN A 334 -1.87 2.15 31.85
N ASN A 335 -3.05 1.69 31.43
CA ASN A 335 -4.26 1.74 32.26
C ASN A 335 -4.19 0.84 33.51
N LYS A 336 -3.56 -0.35 33.43
CA LYS A 336 -3.36 -1.25 34.58
C LYS A 336 -2.37 -0.66 35.58
N TYR A 337 -1.24 -0.19 35.12
CA TYR A 337 -0.21 0.46 35.96
C TYR A 337 -0.81 1.60 36.76
N LYS A 338 -1.63 2.41 36.15
CA LYS A 338 -2.31 3.57 36.75
C LYS A 338 -3.36 3.16 37.80
N ARG A 339 -4.08 2.06 37.60
CA ARG A 339 -5.01 1.54 38.61
C ARG A 339 -4.29 1.04 39.88
N LEU A 340 -3.10 0.48 39.72
CA LEU A 340 -2.28 0.02 40.82
C LEU A 340 -1.70 1.21 41.62
N SER A 341 -1.18 2.23 40.94
CA SER A 341 -0.62 3.42 41.62
C SER A 341 -1.66 4.30 42.33
N ARG A 342 -2.96 4.17 42.02
CA ARG A 342 -4.04 4.87 42.75
C ARG A 342 -4.55 4.11 43.98
N LYS A 343 -4.13 2.85 44.19
CA LYS A 343 -4.50 2.03 45.35
C LYS A 343 -3.49 2.07 46.46
N ILE A 344 -2.32 2.66 46.20
CA ILE A 344 -1.26 2.99 47.16
C ILE A 344 -1.38 4.46 47.56
#